data_70ec959bdd3ef52c63116a9d1e6ac5dd
#
_entry.id   70ec959bdd3ef52c63116a9d1e6ac5dd
#
_cell.length_a   1.000
_cell.length_b   1.000
_cell.length_c   1.000
_cell.angle_alpha   90.00
_cell.angle_beta   90.00
_cell.angle_gamma   90.00
#
_symmetry.space_group_name_H-M   'P 1'
#
loop_
_entity.id
_entity.type
_entity.pdbx_description
1 polymer ?
#
loop_
_entity_poly.entity_id
_entity_poly.type
_entity_poly.pdbx_seq_one_letter_code
_entity_poly.pdbx_strand_id
1 'polypeptide(L)'
;IIGNNATGKSSVLQAIDFLCGSVKEDFGIMLERRNWTADNIKSKLINSNKIHFESNILLPSKEGKLEYDWSMVLSIYSDENEVSLLSERLVCNGTQLLVYQKGEDGFIKNEGKDTNVLPRALAIKSSALRMLNRDETIDYRIKYFIDFLENSLSFEMLSPNEMRLSSRGAKESIGMSGKNLPSFIKQMTDEQKASFMNKLTRLFGDRISDIDVEIPGRPGWMQIVSTEKYEGKSIKISSKEMSDGMLRLLALAAISEIKSSNATMLLDEIENGVNTNYAEQLLEILKEMYAAKKHQLILTTHSTVFMDYIDAEDIVFLYRDNNGYTKAARLFENEAMKAKLEYMYPGEILLNMSQKEVLDKLLASND
;
A
#
# COMPACT_ATOMS: atom_id res chain seq x y z
N ILE A 1 3.89 -10.32 -1.07
CA ILE A 1 3.44 -11.12 0.08
C ILE A 1 2.52 -12.22 -0.43
N ILE A 2 2.81 -13.46 -0.06
CA ILE A 2 2.05 -14.66 -0.45
C ILE A 2 1.61 -15.43 0.80
N GLY A 3 0.77 -16.43 0.63
CA GLY A 3 0.27 -17.30 1.70
C GLY A 3 -1.16 -17.74 1.44
N ASN A 4 -1.64 -18.69 2.21
CA ASN A 4 -3.01 -19.22 2.05
C ASN A 4 -4.08 -18.19 2.45
N ASN A 5 -5.34 -18.55 2.16
CA ASN A 5 -6.46 -17.74 2.64
C ASN A 5 -6.45 -17.67 4.18
N ALA A 6 -6.85 -16.53 4.72
CA ALA A 6 -6.91 -16.26 6.15
C ALA A 6 -5.56 -16.29 6.91
N THR A 7 -4.41 -16.23 6.23
CA THR A 7 -3.09 -16.08 6.90
C THR A 7 -2.78 -14.67 7.33
N GLY A 8 -3.59 -13.67 6.94
CA GLY A 8 -3.43 -12.28 7.36
C GLY A 8 -2.75 -11.36 6.35
N LYS A 9 -2.68 -11.73 5.06
CA LYS A 9 -2.06 -10.89 4.01
C LYS A 9 -2.66 -9.49 3.94
N SER A 10 -3.97 -9.38 3.77
CA SER A 10 -4.67 -8.09 3.78
C SER A 10 -4.51 -7.38 5.13
N SER A 11 -4.49 -8.11 6.25
CA SER A 11 -4.29 -7.50 7.58
C SER A 11 -2.92 -6.83 7.71
N VAL A 12 -1.87 -7.39 7.10
CA VAL A 12 -0.53 -6.76 7.08
C VAL A 12 -0.57 -5.47 6.26
N LEU A 13 -1.18 -5.47 5.06
CA LEU A 13 -1.34 -4.25 4.26
C LEU A 13 -2.16 -3.20 5.02
N GLN A 14 -3.26 -3.61 5.67
CA GLN A 14 -4.11 -2.74 6.48
C GLN A 14 -3.37 -2.13 7.67
N ALA A 15 -2.50 -2.89 8.32
CA ALA A 15 -1.67 -2.39 9.42
C ALA A 15 -0.66 -1.34 8.92
N ILE A 16 -0.04 -1.56 7.75
CA ILE A 16 0.88 -0.60 7.14
C ILE A 16 0.11 0.67 6.70
N ASP A 17 -1.05 0.52 6.05
CA ASP A 17 -1.90 1.67 5.68
C ASP A 17 -2.35 2.45 6.91
N PHE A 18 -2.70 1.75 7.99
CA PHE A 18 -3.09 2.38 9.25
C PHE A 18 -1.94 3.20 9.86
N LEU A 19 -0.72 2.67 9.88
CA LEU A 19 0.46 3.39 10.34
C LEU A 19 0.71 4.63 9.47
N CYS A 20 0.78 4.49 8.15
CA CYS A 20 0.98 5.61 7.22
C CYS A 20 -0.16 6.64 7.31
N GLY A 21 -1.39 6.18 7.47
CA GLY A 21 -2.58 7.02 7.58
C GLY A 21 -2.62 7.84 8.87
N SER A 22 -2.05 7.32 9.97
CA SER A 22 -2.09 7.95 11.30
C SER A 22 -1.44 9.34 11.35
N VAL A 23 -0.55 9.66 10.41
CA VAL A 23 0.05 11.00 10.27
C VAL A 23 -0.77 11.94 9.37
N LYS A 24 -1.75 11.40 8.62
CA LYS A 24 -2.60 12.15 7.68
C LYS A 24 -3.93 12.55 8.32
N GLU A 25 -4.54 11.65 9.08
CA GLU A 25 -5.90 11.81 9.60
C GLU A 25 -6.10 11.16 10.97
N ASP A 26 -7.21 11.45 11.63
CA ASP A 26 -7.55 10.85 12.92
C ASP A 26 -7.92 9.37 12.77
N PHE A 27 -7.63 8.56 13.80
CA PHE A 27 -7.96 7.13 13.81
C PHE A 27 -9.45 6.86 13.54
N GLY A 28 -10.35 7.70 14.08
CA GLY A 28 -11.81 7.59 13.83
C GLY A 28 -12.15 7.71 12.35
N ILE A 29 -11.57 8.67 11.64
CA ILE A 29 -11.77 8.87 10.19
C ILE A 29 -11.25 7.66 9.40
N MET A 30 -10.12 7.10 9.81
CA MET A 30 -9.56 5.90 9.19
C MET A 30 -10.48 4.68 9.35
N LEU A 31 -11.08 4.51 10.52
CA LEU A 31 -12.05 3.44 10.79
C LEU A 31 -13.33 3.64 9.95
N GLU A 32 -13.89 4.86 9.93
CA GLU A 32 -15.08 5.20 9.15
C GLU A 32 -14.89 4.93 7.65
N ARG A 33 -13.74 5.29 7.10
CA ARG A 33 -13.40 5.04 5.67
C ARG A 33 -13.46 3.57 5.29
N ARG A 34 -13.18 2.67 6.24
CA ARG A 34 -13.21 1.22 6.09
C ARG A 34 -14.52 0.59 6.57
N ASN A 35 -15.44 1.40 7.07
CA ASN A 35 -16.65 0.94 7.74
C ASN A 35 -16.35 -0.01 8.92
N TRP A 36 -15.31 0.31 9.68
CA TRP A 36 -14.85 -0.43 10.85
C TRP A 36 -15.25 0.25 12.15
N THR A 37 -15.41 -0.56 13.18
CA THR A 37 -15.43 -0.12 14.58
C THR A 37 -14.08 -0.29 15.24
N ALA A 38 -13.85 0.35 16.38
CA ALA A 38 -12.62 0.20 17.16
C ALA A 38 -12.35 -1.26 17.55
N ASP A 39 -13.39 -2.07 17.73
CA ASP A 39 -13.25 -3.51 18.01
C ASP A 39 -12.77 -4.35 16.81
N ASN A 40 -12.96 -3.87 15.58
CA ASN A 40 -12.55 -4.61 14.40
C ASN A 40 -11.02 -4.67 14.25
N ILE A 41 -10.28 -3.71 14.81
CA ILE A 41 -8.83 -3.69 14.74
C ILE A 41 -8.15 -4.47 15.88
N LYS A 42 -8.91 -4.93 16.88
CA LYS A 42 -8.37 -5.75 17.99
C LYS A 42 -8.10 -7.19 17.55
N SER A 43 -7.02 -7.76 18.06
CA SER A 43 -6.82 -9.20 17.95
C SER A 43 -7.89 -9.95 18.74
N LYS A 44 -8.48 -10.96 18.12
CA LYS A 44 -9.43 -11.85 18.81
C LYS A 44 -8.72 -12.98 19.59
N LEU A 45 -7.42 -13.11 19.43
CA LEU A 45 -6.59 -14.11 20.14
C LEU A 45 -6.09 -13.63 21.50
N ILE A 46 -6.11 -12.30 21.72
CA ILE A 46 -5.56 -11.68 22.92
C ILE A 46 -6.66 -10.86 23.60
N ASN A 47 -6.85 -11.09 24.89
CA ASN A 47 -7.73 -10.23 25.69
C ASN A 47 -7.00 -8.95 26.10
N SER A 48 -6.84 -8.02 25.16
CA SER A 48 -6.17 -6.74 25.37
C SER A 48 -6.89 -5.62 24.62
N ASN A 49 -7.01 -4.48 25.28
CA ASN A 49 -7.47 -3.24 24.65
C ASN A 49 -6.32 -2.39 24.12
N LYS A 50 -5.12 -2.96 23.99
CA LYS A 50 -3.95 -2.27 23.43
C LYS A 50 -3.50 -2.94 22.15
N ILE A 51 -3.06 -2.11 21.20
CA ILE A 51 -2.37 -2.55 19.99
C ILE A 51 -0.98 -1.93 20.02
N HIS A 52 0.03 -2.76 19.73
CA HIS A 52 1.42 -2.36 19.62
C HIS A 52 1.85 -2.46 18.16
N PHE A 53 2.41 -1.39 17.65
CA PHE A 53 3.10 -1.36 16.37
C PHE A 53 4.58 -1.10 16.61
N GLU A 54 5.41 -1.86 15.92
CA GLU A 54 6.85 -1.66 15.85
C GLU A 54 7.28 -1.81 14.40
N SER A 55 8.04 -0.86 13.89
CA SER A 55 8.55 -0.87 12.53
C SER A 55 9.97 -0.36 12.46
N ASN A 56 10.78 -1.02 11.63
CA ASN A 56 12.10 -0.53 11.22
C ASN A 56 11.99 -0.15 9.73
N ILE A 57 12.33 1.10 9.40
CA ILE A 57 12.15 1.68 8.07
C ILE A 57 13.47 2.29 7.62
N LEU A 58 13.97 1.81 6.49
CA LEU A 58 15.19 2.30 5.86
C LEU A 58 14.83 3.22 4.69
N LEU A 59 15.19 4.50 4.82
CA LEU A 59 14.96 5.50 3.77
C LEU A 59 16.28 5.98 3.17
N PRO A 60 16.38 6.09 1.82
CA PRO A 60 17.55 6.67 1.17
C PRO A 60 17.62 8.17 1.47
N SER A 61 18.81 8.69 1.75
CA SER A 61 19.04 10.13 1.90
C SER A 61 20.27 10.56 1.10
N LYS A 62 20.52 11.89 1.03
CA LYS A 62 21.72 12.42 0.37
C LYS A 62 23.01 12.02 1.07
N GLU A 63 22.96 11.77 2.37
CA GLU A 63 24.09 11.45 3.24
C GLU A 63 24.24 9.96 3.53
N GLY A 64 23.43 9.10 2.84
CA GLY A 64 23.41 7.65 3.05
C GLY A 64 22.01 7.15 3.34
N LYS A 65 21.88 6.15 4.22
CA LYS A 65 20.58 5.60 4.63
C LYS A 65 20.19 6.14 5.99
N LEU A 66 18.93 6.52 6.15
CA LEU A 66 18.31 6.84 7.43
C LEU A 66 17.51 5.63 7.89
N GLU A 67 17.89 5.07 9.02
CA GLU A 67 17.22 3.95 9.66
C GLU A 67 16.33 4.46 10.78
N TYR A 68 15.01 4.26 10.63
CA TYR A 68 14.01 4.69 11.59
C TYR A 68 13.44 3.50 12.35
N ASP A 69 13.56 3.54 13.68
CA ASP A 69 12.78 2.68 14.58
C ASP A 69 11.59 3.48 15.09
N TRP A 70 10.39 3.08 14.68
CA TRP A 70 9.15 3.74 15.05
C TRP A 70 8.24 2.77 15.78
N SER A 71 7.83 3.13 16.97
CA SER A 71 6.89 2.36 17.78
C SER A 71 5.71 3.21 18.23
N MET A 72 4.53 2.59 18.22
CA MET A 72 3.27 3.21 18.62
C MET A 72 2.43 2.23 19.44
N VAL A 73 1.86 2.70 20.53
CA VAL A 73 0.90 1.94 21.34
C VAL A 73 -0.43 2.67 21.34
N LEU A 74 -1.48 1.97 20.94
CA LEU A 74 -2.85 2.48 20.92
C LEU A 74 -3.68 1.86 22.04
N SER A 75 -4.61 2.63 22.58
CA SER A 75 -5.69 2.13 23.45
C SER A 75 -7.01 2.15 22.70
N ILE A 76 -7.79 1.10 22.89
CA ILE A 76 -9.09 0.90 22.26
C ILE A 76 -10.18 0.97 23.33
N TYR A 77 -11.13 1.85 23.13
CA TYR A 77 -12.32 2.04 23.97
C TYR A 77 -13.54 1.55 23.19
N SER A 78 -13.87 0.28 23.36
CA SER A 78 -14.91 -0.39 22.57
C SER A 78 -16.29 0.23 22.77
N ASP A 79 -16.66 0.59 24.00
CA ASP A 79 -17.97 1.16 24.35
C ASP A 79 -18.15 2.56 23.71
N GLU A 80 -17.08 3.30 23.56
CA GLU A 80 -17.05 4.65 22.96
C GLU A 80 -16.75 4.63 21.47
N ASN A 81 -16.43 3.47 20.91
CA ASN A 81 -15.94 3.29 19.54
C ASN A 81 -14.74 4.19 19.24
N GLU A 82 -13.82 4.34 20.18
CA GLU A 82 -12.70 5.26 20.13
C GLU A 82 -11.35 4.56 20.17
N VAL A 83 -10.39 5.11 19.43
CA VAL A 83 -8.97 4.75 19.46
C VAL A 83 -8.16 5.97 19.86
N SER A 84 -7.25 5.82 20.82
CA SER A 84 -6.35 6.90 21.22
C SER A 84 -4.90 6.44 21.34
N LEU A 85 -3.97 7.36 21.12
CA LEU A 85 -2.55 7.14 21.26
C LEU A 85 -2.19 7.07 22.77
N LEU A 86 -1.53 5.99 23.18
CA LEU A 86 -0.95 5.85 24.51
C LEU A 86 0.51 6.28 24.54
N SER A 87 1.29 5.79 23.58
CA SER A 87 2.69 6.17 23.47
C SER A 87 3.16 6.10 22.03
N GLU A 88 4.15 6.94 21.71
CA GLU A 88 4.82 6.93 20.42
C GLU A 88 6.29 7.30 20.60
N ARG A 89 7.16 6.59 19.90
CA ARG A 89 8.59 6.83 19.92
C ARG A 89 9.15 6.72 18.50
N LEU A 90 9.97 7.70 18.12
CA LEU A 90 10.72 7.71 16.88
C LEU A 90 12.20 7.89 17.15
N VAL A 91 13.01 6.97 16.63
CA VAL A 91 14.48 7.02 16.69
C VAL A 91 14.99 6.98 15.26
N CYS A 92 16.04 7.73 14.94
CA CYS A 92 16.71 7.66 13.65
C CYS A 92 18.23 7.55 13.85
N ASN A 93 18.83 6.50 13.28
CA ASN A 93 20.26 6.20 13.42
C ASN A 93 20.73 6.30 14.90
N GLY A 94 19.97 5.69 15.82
CA GLY A 94 20.25 5.71 17.26
C GLY A 94 19.92 7.04 17.96
N THR A 95 19.54 8.08 17.24
CA THR A 95 19.14 9.37 17.82
C THR A 95 17.64 9.40 18.06
N GLN A 96 17.22 9.66 19.31
CA GLN A 96 15.81 9.81 19.65
C GLN A 96 15.27 11.15 19.14
N LEU A 97 14.21 11.10 18.32
CA LEU A 97 13.62 12.25 17.64
C LEU A 97 12.29 12.67 18.25
N LEU A 98 11.47 11.70 18.69
CA LEU A 98 10.17 11.93 19.30
C LEU A 98 9.94 10.92 20.42
N VAL A 99 9.37 11.40 21.52
CA VAL A 99 8.76 10.57 22.55
C VAL A 99 7.47 11.23 22.99
N TYR A 100 6.40 10.45 22.98
CA TYR A 100 5.12 10.80 23.55
C TYR A 100 4.65 9.67 24.46
N GLN A 101 4.16 10.06 25.65
CA GLN A 101 3.53 9.15 26.59
C GLN A 101 2.31 9.86 27.19
N LYS A 102 1.12 9.25 27.09
CA LYS A 102 -0.10 9.83 27.64
C LYS A 102 0.04 10.05 29.14
N GLY A 103 -0.22 11.27 29.60
CA GLY A 103 -0.12 11.66 31.01
C GLY A 103 1.28 12.09 31.47
N GLU A 104 2.26 12.10 30.59
CA GLU A 104 3.62 12.57 30.83
C GLU A 104 4.01 13.68 29.86
N ASP A 105 5.06 14.43 30.17
CA ASP A 105 5.63 15.40 29.25
C ASP A 105 6.43 14.66 28.16
N GLY A 106 6.04 14.83 26.89
CA GLY A 106 6.77 14.32 25.75
C GLY A 106 7.81 15.30 25.24
N PHE A 107 8.66 14.86 24.31
CA PHE A 107 9.59 15.76 23.64
C PHE A 107 9.67 15.52 22.13
N ILE A 108 10.07 16.57 21.42
CA ILE A 108 10.39 16.54 19.99
C ILE A 108 11.75 17.19 19.81
N LYS A 109 12.61 16.58 19.00
CA LYS A 109 13.92 17.14 18.67
C LYS A 109 13.80 18.22 17.61
N ASN A 110 14.41 19.38 17.88
CA ASN A 110 14.56 20.47 16.92
C ASN A 110 15.93 20.42 16.22
N GLU A 111 16.06 21.15 15.11
CA GLU A 111 17.34 21.48 14.52
C GLU A 111 18.09 22.40 15.48
N GLY A 112 19.18 21.92 16.03
CA GLY A 112 19.92 22.61 17.10
C GLY A 112 19.89 21.83 18.42
N LYS A 113 19.99 22.53 19.55
CA LYS A 113 20.08 21.90 20.87
C LYS A 113 18.79 21.85 21.66
N ASP A 114 17.77 22.60 21.25
CA ASP A 114 16.54 22.72 22.00
C ASP A 114 15.54 21.64 21.61
N THR A 115 14.77 21.17 22.57
CA THR A 115 13.67 20.23 22.40
C THR A 115 12.38 20.94 22.77
N ASN A 116 11.35 20.83 21.90
CA ASN A 116 10.01 21.28 22.24
C ASN A 116 9.33 20.24 23.12
N VAL A 117 8.61 20.68 24.13
CA VAL A 117 7.83 19.83 25.02
C VAL A 117 6.43 19.65 24.45
N LEU A 118 5.99 18.40 24.29
CA LEU A 118 4.60 18.06 24.00
C LEU A 118 3.79 18.16 25.30
N PRO A 119 2.68 18.93 25.32
CA PRO A 119 1.92 19.14 26.55
C PRO A 119 1.33 17.82 27.09
N ARG A 120 1.45 17.63 28.39
CA ARG A 120 1.00 16.47 29.18
C ARG A 120 -0.48 16.10 29.03
N ALA A 121 -1.35 17.05 28.68
CA ALA A 121 -2.81 16.92 28.80
C ALA A 121 -3.53 16.48 27.52
N LEU A 122 -2.83 16.12 26.44
CA LEU A 122 -3.44 15.84 25.15
C LEU A 122 -3.89 14.37 25.05
N ALA A 123 -5.20 14.17 24.85
CA ALA A 123 -5.72 12.91 24.31
C ALA A 123 -5.54 12.95 22.77
N ILE A 124 -4.54 12.26 22.24
CA ILE A 124 -4.22 12.27 20.81
C ILE A 124 -4.97 11.12 20.13
N LYS A 125 -5.74 11.45 19.09
CA LYS A 125 -6.52 10.49 18.26
C LYS A 125 -5.86 10.25 16.89
N SER A 126 -4.56 10.49 16.78
CA SER A 126 -3.73 10.30 15.60
C SER A 126 -2.31 9.97 16.04
N SER A 127 -1.35 9.87 15.13
CA SER A 127 0.08 9.94 15.50
C SER A 127 0.39 11.31 16.09
N ALA A 128 1.31 11.37 17.08
CA ALA A 128 1.83 12.62 17.59
C ALA A 128 2.60 13.40 16.51
N LEU A 129 3.19 12.71 15.54
CA LEU A 129 3.85 13.32 14.37
C LEU A 129 2.90 14.21 13.56
N ARG A 130 1.61 13.88 13.47
CA ARG A 130 0.61 14.69 12.77
C ARG A 130 0.40 16.06 13.39
N MET A 131 0.60 16.17 14.72
CA MET A 131 0.39 17.42 15.44
C MET A 131 1.57 18.39 15.31
N LEU A 132 2.69 17.93 14.72
CA LEU A 132 3.86 18.74 14.59
C LEU A 132 3.64 19.85 13.56
N ASN A 133 3.84 21.09 13.99
CA ASN A 133 3.93 22.20 13.07
C ASN A 133 5.23 22.03 12.25
N ARG A 134 5.12 21.98 10.92
CA ARG A 134 6.25 21.80 10.00
C ARG A 134 7.05 23.08 9.81
N ASP A 135 7.22 23.84 10.88
CA ASP A 135 8.07 25.00 10.86
C ASP A 135 9.55 24.60 10.67
N GLU A 136 10.42 25.58 10.46
CA GLU A 136 11.84 25.36 10.18
C GLU A 136 12.61 24.80 11.37
N THR A 137 12.02 24.79 12.57
CA THR A 137 12.69 24.44 13.83
C THR A 137 12.78 22.92 14.07
N ILE A 138 11.90 22.13 13.47
CA ILE A 138 11.87 20.67 13.66
C ILE A 138 13.01 19.99 12.89
N ASP A 139 13.65 19.00 13.52
CA ASP A 139 14.70 18.18 12.91
C ASP A 139 14.27 17.65 11.53
N TYR A 140 15.11 17.84 10.51
CA TYR A 140 14.79 17.50 9.12
C TYR A 140 14.46 16.00 8.93
N ARG A 141 15.00 15.12 9.79
CA ARG A 141 14.72 13.68 9.73
C ARG A 141 13.27 13.37 10.08
N ILE A 142 12.66 14.15 11.00
CA ILE A 142 11.24 14.04 11.34
C ILE A 142 10.40 14.46 10.12
N LYS A 143 10.72 15.61 9.50
CA LYS A 143 10.01 16.08 8.27
C LYS A 143 10.09 15.05 7.17
N TYR A 144 11.29 14.54 6.92
CA TYR A 144 11.52 13.54 5.87
C TYR A 144 10.73 12.24 6.11
N PHE A 145 10.64 11.81 7.38
CA PHE A 145 9.86 10.64 7.76
C PHE A 145 8.35 10.88 7.60
N ILE A 146 7.83 12.04 8.01
CA ILE A 146 6.43 12.41 7.81
C ILE A 146 6.10 12.47 6.31
N ASP A 147 6.94 13.11 5.50
CA ASP A 147 6.75 13.20 4.05
C ASP A 147 6.67 11.81 3.39
N PHE A 148 7.54 10.88 3.80
CA PHE A 148 7.48 9.48 3.36
C PHE A 148 6.13 8.82 3.70
N LEU A 149 5.68 8.95 4.94
CA LEU A 149 4.42 8.35 5.39
C LEU A 149 3.22 8.98 4.68
N GLU A 150 3.22 10.30 4.51
CA GLU A 150 2.14 11.01 3.82
C GLU A 150 2.05 10.72 2.32
N ASN A 151 3.19 10.49 1.68
CA ASN A 151 3.23 10.10 0.28
C ASN A 151 2.83 8.63 0.04
N SER A 152 2.78 7.81 1.10
CA SER A 152 2.40 6.41 0.99
C SER A 152 0.91 6.26 0.66
N LEU A 153 0.59 5.33 -0.24
CA LEU A 153 -0.74 5.15 -0.83
C LEU A 153 -1.17 3.68 -0.76
N SER A 154 -2.43 3.47 -0.40
CA SER A 154 -3.05 2.14 -0.39
C SER A 154 -4.12 2.04 -1.48
N PHE A 155 -4.07 0.98 -2.24
CA PHE A 155 -5.03 0.60 -3.28
C PHE A 155 -5.61 -0.80 -3.01
N GLU A 156 -5.68 -1.19 -1.76
CA GLU A 156 -6.17 -2.52 -1.35
C GLU A 156 -7.68 -2.73 -1.60
N MET A 157 -8.44 -1.66 -1.77
CA MET A 157 -9.89 -1.71 -1.98
C MET A 157 -10.30 -1.44 -3.43
N LEU A 158 -9.39 -1.61 -4.41
CA LEU A 158 -9.73 -1.37 -5.80
C LEU A 158 -10.99 -2.12 -6.23
N SER A 159 -12.01 -1.37 -6.65
CA SER A 159 -13.33 -1.89 -6.97
C SER A 159 -13.75 -1.49 -8.39
N PRO A 160 -13.91 -2.45 -9.31
CA PRO A 160 -14.46 -2.15 -10.63
C PRO A 160 -15.83 -1.46 -10.58
N ASN A 161 -16.66 -1.77 -9.59
CA ASN A 161 -17.95 -1.12 -9.41
C ASN A 161 -17.82 0.37 -9.12
N GLU A 162 -16.86 0.77 -8.29
CA GLU A 162 -16.56 2.18 -8.02
C GLU A 162 -15.93 2.89 -9.23
N MET A 163 -15.08 2.20 -9.99
CA MET A 163 -14.45 2.72 -11.20
C MET A 163 -15.43 2.96 -12.35
N ARG A 164 -16.57 2.24 -12.37
CA ARG A 164 -17.66 2.45 -13.35
C ARG A 164 -18.41 3.74 -13.12
N LEU A 165 -18.39 4.24 -11.90
CA LEU A 165 -19.12 5.45 -11.55
C LEU A 165 -18.42 6.69 -12.09
N SER A 166 -19.22 7.72 -12.36
CA SER A 166 -18.69 9.03 -12.68
C SER A 166 -18.08 9.68 -11.44
N SER A 167 -16.94 10.36 -11.61
CA SER A 167 -16.31 11.15 -10.56
C SER A 167 -16.35 12.65 -10.85
N ARG A 168 -16.07 13.49 -9.84
CA ARG A 168 -16.15 14.95 -9.97
C ARG A 168 -14.97 15.64 -9.29
N GLY A 169 -14.60 16.78 -9.86
CA GLY A 169 -13.54 17.64 -9.32
C GLY A 169 -12.13 17.13 -9.65
N ALA A 170 -11.15 17.93 -9.32
CA ALA A 170 -9.74 17.64 -9.49
C ALA A 170 -9.26 16.60 -8.45
N LYS A 171 -8.47 15.61 -8.87
CA LYS A 171 -7.96 14.55 -8.00
C LYS A 171 -6.53 14.16 -8.38
N GLU A 172 -5.62 14.21 -7.43
CA GLU A 172 -4.21 13.84 -7.59
C GLU A 172 -3.95 12.33 -7.55
N SER A 173 -4.93 11.55 -7.12
CA SER A 173 -4.87 10.08 -7.03
C SER A 173 -6.21 9.48 -7.42
N ILE A 174 -6.18 8.21 -7.86
CA ILE A 174 -7.39 7.44 -8.17
C ILE A 174 -8.24 7.10 -6.93
N GLY A 175 -7.71 7.33 -5.73
CA GLY A 175 -8.33 6.94 -4.45
C GLY A 175 -8.22 5.44 -4.18
N MET A 176 -8.41 5.05 -2.92
CA MET A 176 -8.22 3.67 -2.44
C MET A 176 -9.08 2.64 -3.21
N SER A 177 -10.30 2.99 -3.59
CA SER A 177 -11.23 2.12 -4.34
C SER A 177 -11.20 2.32 -5.86
N GLY A 178 -10.42 3.28 -6.36
CA GLY A 178 -10.40 3.63 -7.78
C GLY A 178 -11.53 4.58 -8.22
N LYS A 179 -12.40 5.05 -7.31
CA LYS A 179 -13.56 5.90 -7.66
C LYS A 179 -13.21 7.24 -8.32
N ASN A 180 -11.99 7.71 -8.12
CA ASN A 180 -11.51 8.95 -8.72
C ASN A 180 -10.78 8.74 -10.05
N LEU A 181 -10.73 7.52 -10.58
CA LEU A 181 -10.02 7.18 -11.81
C LEU A 181 -10.41 8.10 -13.00
N PRO A 182 -11.71 8.40 -13.26
CA PRO A 182 -12.06 9.34 -14.33
C PRO A 182 -11.48 10.74 -14.12
N SER A 183 -11.58 11.27 -12.91
CA SER A 183 -11.05 12.60 -12.58
C SER A 183 -9.53 12.66 -12.68
N PHE A 184 -8.84 11.61 -12.26
CA PHE A 184 -7.39 11.51 -12.35
C PHE A 184 -6.91 11.45 -13.81
N ILE A 185 -7.52 10.60 -14.66
CA ILE A 185 -7.17 10.52 -16.09
C ILE A 185 -7.38 11.87 -16.78
N LYS A 186 -8.47 12.61 -16.45
CA LYS A 186 -8.74 13.92 -17.04
C LYS A 186 -7.67 14.96 -16.74
N GLN A 187 -6.96 14.81 -15.62
CA GLN A 187 -5.94 15.76 -15.16
C GLN A 187 -4.52 15.38 -15.55
N MET A 188 -4.34 14.24 -16.18
CA MET A 188 -3.01 13.83 -16.67
C MET A 188 -2.46 14.91 -17.59
N THR A 189 -1.19 15.27 -17.40
CA THR A 189 -0.45 16.07 -18.38
C THR A 189 -0.31 15.28 -19.68
N ASP A 190 0.02 15.96 -20.78
CA ASP A 190 0.22 15.30 -22.07
C ASP A 190 1.29 14.20 -21.99
N GLU A 191 2.35 14.41 -21.21
CA GLU A 191 3.42 13.44 -20.96
C GLU A 191 2.89 12.22 -20.20
N GLN A 192 2.10 12.43 -19.11
CA GLN A 192 1.47 11.35 -18.36
C GLN A 192 0.47 10.58 -19.22
N LYS A 193 -0.33 11.28 -20.04
CA LYS A 193 -1.28 10.65 -20.95
C LYS A 193 -0.57 9.79 -21.99
N ALA A 194 0.52 10.28 -22.57
CA ALA A 194 1.34 9.52 -23.53
C ALA A 194 1.96 8.28 -22.87
N SER A 195 2.52 8.42 -21.67
CA SER A 195 3.08 7.31 -20.88
C SER A 195 1.99 6.27 -20.53
N PHE A 196 0.85 6.72 -20.05
CA PHE A 196 -0.32 5.89 -19.76
C PHE A 196 -0.79 5.10 -20.98
N MET A 197 -0.96 5.78 -22.13
CA MET A 197 -1.36 5.12 -23.39
C MET A 197 -0.34 4.10 -23.87
N ASN A 198 0.96 4.36 -23.72
CA ASN A 198 2.01 3.40 -24.05
C ASN A 198 1.87 2.11 -23.22
N LYS A 199 1.63 2.24 -21.90
CA LYS A 199 1.38 1.08 -21.02
C LYS A 199 0.13 0.29 -21.43
N LEU A 200 -0.92 0.99 -21.83
CA LEU A 200 -2.14 0.34 -22.32
C LEU A 200 -1.90 -0.40 -23.64
N THR A 201 -1.08 0.14 -24.52
CA THR A 201 -0.68 -0.56 -25.76
C THR A 201 0.12 -1.83 -25.44
N ARG A 202 1.00 -1.80 -24.44
CA ARG A 202 1.70 -3.02 -23.97
C ARG A 202 0.74 -4.08 -23.43
N LEU A 203 -0.34 -3.66 -22.72
CA LEU A 203 -1.33 -4.57 -22.13
C LEU A 203 -2.34 -5.08 -23.17
N PHE A 204 -2.86 -4.22 -24.02
CA PHE A 204 -4.02 -4.54 -24.88
C PHE A 204 -3.69 -4.58 -26.37
N GLY A 205 -2.44 -4.28 -26.76
CA GLY A 205 -2.06 -4.08 -28.16
C GLY A 205 -2.73 -2.82 -28.74
N ASP A 206 -2.81 -2.78 -30.07
CA ASP A 206 -3.37 -1.64 -30.81
C ASP A 206 -4.92 -1.59 -30.77
N ARG A 207 -5.57 -2.53 -30.06
CA ARG A 207 -7.03 -2.57 -29.93
C ARG A 207 -7.56 -1.31 -29.26
N ILE A 208 -6.93 -0.87 -28.17
CA ILE A 208 -7.31 0.39 -27.48
C ILE A 208 -6.51 1.51 -28.09
N SER A 209 -7.16 2.36 -28.89
CA SER A 209 -6.51 3.48 -29.56
C SER A 209 -6.53 4.78 -28.77
N ASP A 210 -7.47 4.93 -27.81
CA ASP A 210 -7.53 6.06 -26.92
C ASP A 210 -8.35 5.76 -25.66
N ILE A 211 -7.98 6.41 -24.56
CA ILE A 211 -8.76 6.49 -23.34
C ILE A 211 -8.99 7.99 -23.07
N ASP A 212 -10.25 8.39 -23.07
CA ASP A 212 -10.65 9.76 -22.77
C ASP A 212 -11.72 9.80 -21.68
N VAL A 213 -12.10 11.00 -21.29
CA VAL A 213 -13.11 11.26 -20.26
C VAL A 213 -14.19 12.13 -20.84
N GLU A 214 -15.40 11.61 -20.88
CA GLU A 214 -16.60 12.33 -21.32
C GLU A 214 -17.42 12.82 -20.13
N ILE A 215 -18.27 13.84 -20.37
CA ILE A 215 -19.19 14.40 -19.37
C ILE A 215 -20.61 13.94 -19.71
N PRO A 216 -21.10 12.82 -19.13
CA PRO A 216 -22.42 12.32 -19.43
C PRO A 216 -23.50 13.13 -18.71
N GLY A 217 -24.10 14.13 -19.39
CA GLY A 217 -25.32 14.82 -19.00
C GLY A 217 -25.18 15.87 -17.92
N ARG A 218 -24.59 15.63 -16.75
CA ARG A 218 -24.46 16.62 -15.67
C ARG A 218 -23.11 17.30 -15.69
N PRO A 219 -23.03 18.65 -15.69
CA PRO A 219 -21.78 19.40 -15.70
C PRO A 219 -20.82 18.95 -14.58
N GLY A 220 -19.56 18.70 -14.94
CA GLY A 220 -18.49 18.33 -14.02
C GLY A 220 -18.45 16.86 -13.59
N TRP A 221 -19.40 16.02 -13.97
CA TRP A 221 -19.33 14.57 -13.78
C TRP A 221 -18.59 13.93 -14.95
N MET A 222 -17.55 13.18 -14.64
CA MET A 222 -16.61 12.61 -15.59
C MET A 222 -16.73 11.10 -15.60
N GLN A 223 -16.75 10.49 -16.80
CA GLN A 223 -16.80 9.05 -17.02
C GLN A 223 -15.75 8.65 -18.04
N ILE A 224 -15.08 7.52 -17.82
CA ILE A 224 -14.09 6.98 -18.75
C ILE A 224 -14.78 6.41 -19.98
N VAL A 225 -14.19 6.67 -21.15
CA VAL A 225 -14.57 6.10 -22.45
C VAL A 225 -13.29 5.60 -23.13
N SER A 226 -13.29 4.34 -23.55
CA SER A 226 -12.25 3.81 -24.44
C SER A 226 -12.72 3.90 -25.89
N THR A 227 -11.77 4.15 -26.78
CA THR A 227 -11.96 3.99 -28.21
C THR A 227 -11.24 2.74 -28.64
N GLU A 228 -12.00 1.73 -29.05
CA GLU A 228 -11.47 0.46 -29.52
C GLU A 228 -11.53 0.37 -31.05
N LYS A 229 -10.47 -0.15 -31.67
CA LYS A 229 -10.37 -0.39 -33.11
C LYS A 229 -10.52 -1.86 -33.42
N TYR A 230 -11.38 -2.15 -34.36
CA TYR A 230 -11.56 -3.44 -35.01
C TYR A 230 -11.46 -3.25 -36.52
N GLU A 231 -11.36 -4.32 -37.29
CA GLU A 231 -11.24 -4.27 -38.76
C GLU A 231 -12.23 -3.28 -39.39
N GLY A 232 -11.74 -2.12 -39.80
CA GLY A 232 -12.53 -1.07 -40.45
C GLY A 232 -13.55 -0.32 -39.59
N LYS A 233 -13.59 -0.56 -38.26
CA LYS A 233 -14.54 0.08 -37.32
C LYS A 233 -13.84 0.60 -36.11
N SER A 234 -14.33 1.72 -35.59
CA SER A 234 -13.96 2.28 -34.30
C SER A 234 -15.20 2.40 -33.43
N ILE A 235 -15.16 1.86 -32.24
CA ILE A 235 -16.28 1.91 -31.30
C ILE A 235 -15.86 2.55 -30.00
N LYS A 236 -16.80 3.28 -29.38
CA LYS A 236 -16.61 3.84 -28.05
C LYS A 236 -17.29 2.96 -27.01
N ILE A 237 -16.58 2.63 -25.95
CA ILE A 237 -17.07 1.80 -24.84
C ILE A 237 -16.92 2.62 -23.56
N SER A 238 -18.02 2.86 -22.87
CA SER A 238 -18.03 3.58 -21.60
C SER A 238 -17.55 2.66 -20.44
N SER A 239 -17.07 3.26 -19.33
CA SER A 239 -16.65 2.49 -18.15
C SER A 239 -17.75 1.57 -17.62
N LYS A 240 -19.02 1.85 -17.88
CA LYS A 240 -20.17 0.99 -17.49
C LYS A 240 -20.18 -0.33 -18.24
N GLU A 241 -19.64 -0.36 -19.46
CA GLU A 241 -19.63 -1.51 -20.37
C GLU A 241 -18.30 -2.27 -20.34
N MET A 242 -17.26 -1.67 -19.73
CA MET A 242 -15.95 -2.31 -19.61
C MET A 242 -16.00 -3.50 -18.66
N SER A 243 -15.19 -4.52 -18.94
CA SER A 243 -14.99 -5.66 -18.04
C SER A 243 -14.24 -5.25 -16.77
N ASP A 244 -14.39 -6.02 -15.70
CA ASP A 244 -13.68 -5.80 -14.43
C ASP A 244 -12.17 -5.81 -14.61
N GLY A 245 -11.67 -6.78 -15.39
CA GLY A 245 -10.24 -6.89 -15.67
C GLY A 245 -9.70 -5.68 -16.44
N MET A 246 -10.45 -5.17 -17.41
CA MET A 246 -10.05 -3.96 -18.14
C MET A 246 -9.96 -2.75 -17.19
N LEU A 247 -10.97 -2.52 -16.35
CA LEU A 247 -10.97 -1.42 -15.39
C LEU A 247 -9.82 -1.52 -14.39
N ARG A 248 -9.50 -2.73 -13.92
CA ARG A 248 -8.34 -2.94 -13.02
C ARG A 248 -7.02 -2.67 -13.72
N LEU A 249 -6.82 -3.14 -14.94
CA LEU A 249 -5.60 -2.85 -15.71
C LEU A 249 -5.45 -1.35 -16.00
N LEU A 250 -6.55 -0.65 -16.33
CA LEU A 250 -6.57 0.82 -16.45
C LEU A 250 -6.16 1.49 -15.13
N ALA A 251 -6.70 1.04 -14.00
CA ALA A 251 -6.35 1.59 -12.70
C ALA A 251 -4.88 1.36 -12.34
N LEU A 252 -4.36 0.15 -12.56
CA LEU A 252 -2.96 -0.18 -12.28
C LEU A 252 -1.99 0.60 -13.18
N ALA A 253 -2.33 0.76 -14.47
CA ALA A 253 -1.57 1.63 -15.37
C ALA A 253 -1.64 3.12 -14.92
N ALA A 254 -2.80 3.59 -14.46
CA ALA A 254 -2.96 4.96 -13.96
C ALA A 254 -2.20 5.22 -12.65
N ILE A 255 -2.13 4.24 -11.74
CA ILE A 255 -1.34 4.33 -10.50
C ILE A 255 0.11 4.66 -10.81
N SER A 256 0.67 4.10 -11.88
CA SER A 256 2.05 4.37 -12.27
C SER A 256 2.31 5.83 -12.70
N GLU A 257 1.25 6.59 -12.99
CA GLU A 257 1.34 8.02 -13.36
C GLU A 257 1.21 8.98 -12.16
N ILE A 258 0.90 8.47 -10.95
CA ILE A 258 0.76 9.32 -9.76
C ILE A 258 2.10 10.01 -9.46
N LYS A 259 2.06 11.33 -9.28
CA LYS A 259 3.22 12.16 -8.96
C LYS A 259 3.56 12.06 -7.48
N SER A 260 4.20 11.00 -7.08
CA SER A 260 4.79 10.83 -5.76
C SER A 260 6.20 10.27 -5.90
N SER A 261 7.04 10.44 -4.90
CA SER A 261 8.37 9.84 -4.82
C SER A 261 8.67 9.45 -3.37
N ASN A 262 9.55 8.47 -3.17
CA ASN A 262 9.88 7.96 -1.85
C ASN A 262 8.63 7.62 -1.03
N ALA A 263 7.82 6.71 -1.52
CA ALA A 263 6.55 6.33 -0.90
C ALA A 263 6.38 4.81 -0.87
N THR A 264 5.58 4.31 0.05
CA THR A 264 5.10 2.92 0.01
C THR A 264 3.77 2.87 -0.74
N MET A 265 3.66 1.94 -1.69
CA MET A 265 2.40 1.63 -2.38
C MET A 265 1.95 0.22 -2.02
N LEU A 266 0.70 0.11 -1.61
CA LEU A 266 0.08 -1.14 -1.16
C LEU A 266 -0.98 -1.58 -2.18
N LEU A 267 -0.84 -2.81 -2.69
CA LEU A 267 -1.78 -3.43 -3.64
C LEU A 267 -2.22 -4.79 -3.10
N ASP A 268 -3.53 -4.97 -2.89
CA ASP A 268 -4.07 -6.26 -2.44
C ASP A 268 -4.63 -7.06 -3.62
N GLU A 269 -4.34 -8.36 -3.64
CA GLU A 269 -4.84 -9.32 -4.64
C GLU A 269 -4.68 -8.78 -6.08
N ILE A 270 -3.44 -8.52 -6.50
CA ILE A 270 -3.12 -7.89 -7.79
C ILE A 270 -3.72 -8.63 -8.98
N GLU A 271 -3.86 -9.96 -8.88
CA GLU A 271 -4.44 -10.83 -9.90
C GLU A 271 -5.96 -10.79 -9.97
N ASN A 272 -6.64 -10.26 -8.97
CA ASN A 272 -8.08 -10.35 -8.87
C ASN A 272 -8.78 -9.71 -10.09
N GLY A 273 -9.51 -10.51 -10.87
CA GLY A 273 -10.18 -10.08 -12.09
C GLY A 273 -9.25 -9.80 -13.28
N VAL A 274 -7.94 -10.01 -13.15
CA VAL A 274 -6.97 -9.86 -14.23
C VAL A 274 -6.61 -11.22 -14.81
N ASN A 275 -6.66 -11.36 -16.14
CA ASN A 275 -6.21 -12.58 -16.79
C ASN A 275 -4.69 -12.74 -16.61
N THR A 276 -4.24 -13.93 -16.25
CA THR A 276 -2.84 -14.26 -16.00
C THR A 276 -1.91 -14.01 -17.19
N ASN A 277 -2.45 -13.94 -18.41
CA ASN A 277 -1.68 -13.56 -19.61
C ASN A 277 -1.11 -12.14 -19.56
N TYR A 278 -1.64 -11.28 -18.67
CA TYR A 278 -1.15 -9.93 -18.45
C TYR A 278 -0.14 -9.82 -17.30
N ALA A 279 0.18 -10.94 -16.62
CA ALA A 279 0.99 -10.94 -15.41
C ALA A 279 2.37 -10.31 -15.64
N GLU A 280 3.07 -10.75 -16.69
CA GLU A 280 4.41 -10.27 -17.04
C GLU A 280 4.41 -8.77 -17.31
N GLN A 281 3.62 -8.32 -18.28
CA GLN A 281 3.56 -6.91 -18.69
C GLN A 281 3.12 -6.00 -17.55
N LEU A 282 2.18 -6.47 -16.72
CA LEU A 282 1.71 -5.70 -15.57
C LEU A 282 2.81 -5.53 -14.52
N LEU A 283 3.51 -6.62 -14.17
CA LEU A 283 4.59 -6.57 -13.19
C LEU A 283 5.79 -5.75 -13.71
N GLU A 284 6.10 -5.81 -15.00
CA GLU A 284 7.09 -4.93 -15.61
C GLU A 284 6.72 -3.44 -15.46
N ILE A 285 5.48 -3.06 -15.77
CA ILE A 285 4.97 -1.69 -15.59
C ILE A 285 5.14 -1.23 -14.14
N LEU A 286 4.83 -2.09 -13.18
CA LEU A 286 4.96 -1.79 -11.76
C LEU A 286 6.44 -1.73 -11.33
N LYS A 287 7.30 -2.61 -11.83
CA LYS A 287 8.76 -2.58 -11.59
C LYS A 287 9.39 -1.29 -12.14
N GLU A 288 9.04 -0.88 -13.35
CA GLU A 288 9.49 0.39 -13.94
C GLU A 288 9.07 1.60 -13.08
N MET A 289 7.84 1.60 -12.59
CA MET A 289 7.33 2.65 -11.70
C MET A 289 8.14 2.76 -10.42
N TYR A 290 8.35 1.65 -9.72
CA TYR A 290 9.05 1.70 -8.43
C TYR A 290 10.52 2.10 -8.60
N ALA A 291 11.18 1.62 -9.66
CA ALA A 291 12.57 1.96 -9.95
C ALA A 291 12.72 3.46 -10.28
N ALA A 292 11.85 4.02 -11.13
CA ALA A 292 11.89 5.41 -11.54
C ALA A 292 11.62 6.40 -10.39
N LYS A 293 10.71 6.05 -9.46
CA LYS A 293 10.23 6.94 -8.40
C LYS A 293 10.78 6.62 -7.01
N LYS A 294 11.62 5.58 -6.90
CA LYS A 294 12.15 5.07 -5.62
C LYS A 294 11.03 4.73 -4.63
N HIS A 295 9.94 4.15 -5.12
CA HIS A 295 8.87 3.64 -4.29
C HIS A 295 9.24 2.28 -3.71
N GLN A 296 8.64 1.94 -2.55
CA GLN A 296 8.49 0.57 -2.12
C GLN A 296 7.12 0.09 -2.57
N LEU A 297 7.07 -1.02 -3.31
CA LEU A 297 5.82 -1.66 -3.69
C LEU A 297 5.62 -2.91 -2.83
N ILE A 298 4.52 -2.95 -2.09
CA ILE A 298 4.10 -4.12 -1.32
C ILE A 298 2.80 -4.60 -1.92
N LEU A 299 2.81 -5.80 -2.47
CA LEU A 299 1.62 -6.41 -3.06
C LEU A 299 1.33 -7.78 -2.45
N THR A 300 0.07 -8.19 -2.49
CA THR A 300 -0.33 -9.56 -2.18
C THR A 300 -0.78 -10.26 -3.45
N THR A 301 -0.54 -11.55 -3.51
CA THR A 301 -1.02 -12.42 -4.59
C THR A 301 -1.23 -13.85 -4.10
N HIS A 302 -2.19 -14.54 -4.73
CA HIS A 302 -2.40 -15.98 -4.64
C HIS A 302 -1.99 -16.69 -5.93
N SER A 303 -1.68 -15.94 -6.98
CA SER A 303 -1.38 -16.49 -8.29
C SER A 303 0.06 -16.94 -8.38
N THR A 304 0.28 -18.23 -8.60
CA THR A 304 1.60 -18.80 -8.88
C THR A 304 2.21 -18.21 -10.14
N VAL A 305 1.39 -17.89 -11.14
CA VAL A 305 1.85 -17.26 -12.39
C VAL A 305 2.42 -15.87 -12.13
N PHE A 306 1.80 -15.07 -11.27
CA PHE A 306 2.35 -13.76 -10.88
C PHE A 306 3.66 -13.90 -10.11
N MET A 307 3.79 -14.95 -9.28
CA MET A 307 5.02 -15.19 -8.52
C MET A 307 6.23 -15.48 -9.41
N ASP A 308 6.03 -16.09 -10.58
CA ASP A 308 7.11 -16.44 -11.51
C ASP A 308 7.82 -15.20 -12.11
N TYR A 309 7.15 -14.03 -12.09
CA TYR A 309 7.70 -12.76 -12.54
C TYR A 309 8.21 -11.86 -11.40
N ILE A 310 8.25 -12.36 -10.16
CA ILE A 310 8.75 -11.65 -8.97
C ILE A 310 10.10 -12.27 -8.56
N ASP A 311 11.05 -11.43 -8.20
CA ASP A 311 12.35 -11.89 -7.73
C ASP A 311 12.17 -12.71 -6.44
N ALA A 312 12.75 -13.91 -6.41
CA ALA A 312 12.51 -14.86 -5.32
C ALA A 312 12.86 -14.31 -3.93
N GLU A 313 13.88 -13.43 -3.84
CA GLU A 313 14.30 -12.75 -2.61
C GLU A 313 13.26 -11.77 -2.07
N ASP A 314 12.34 -11.27 -2.92
CA ASP A 314 11.27 -10.35 -2.54
C ASP A 314 10.00 -11.09 -2.06
N ILE A 315 9.97 -12.41 -2.18
CA ILE A 315 8.79 -13.21 -1.81
C ILE A 315 8.78 -13.49 -0.31
N VAL A 316 7.80 -12.90 0.37
CA VAL A 316 7.51 -13.12 1.79
C VAL A 316 6.29 -14.01 1.93
N PHE A 317 6.44 -15.14 2.61
CA PHE A 317 5.39 -16.11 2.88
C PHE A 317 4.77 -15.89 4.25
N LEU A 318 3.44 -15.72 4.29
CA LEU A 318 2.68 -15.62 5.54
C LEU A 318 2.00 -16.95 5.88
N TYR A 319 2.11 -17.34 7.14
CA TYR A 319 1.47 -18.55 7.68
C TYR A 319 0.93 -18.31 9.09
N ARG A 320 0.06 -19.19 9.55
CA ARG A 320 -0.39 -19.23 10.95
C ARG A 320 0.45 -20.22 11.73
N ASP A 321 0.96 -19.80 12.88
CA ASP A 321 1.57 -20.71 13.85
C ASP A 321 0.50 -21.54 14.59
N ASN A 322 0.96 -22.46 15.45
CA ASN A 322 0.07 -23.34 16.22
C ASN A 322 -0.87 -22.58 17.20
N ASN A 323 -0.53 -21.34 17.54
CA ASN A 323 -1.34 -20.47 18.41
C ASN A 323 -2.27 -19.56 17.60
N GLY A 324 -2.27 -19.66 16.26
CA GLY A 324 -3.10 -18.86 15.37
C GLY A 324 -2.52 -17.49 15.03
N TYR A 325 -1.31 -17.17 15.46
CA TYR A 325 -0.64 -15.90 15.11
C TYR A 325 -0.08 -15.94 13.69
N THR A 326 -0.21 -14.83 12.97
CA THR A 326 0.46 -14.65 11.67
C THR A 326 1.96 -14.53 11.87
N LYS A 327 2.70 -15.33 11.12
CA LYS A 327 4.15 -15.27 11.00
C LYS A 327 4.54 -15.01 9.55
N ALA A 328 5.71 -14.42 9.36
CA ALA A 328 6.29 -14.14 8.07
C ALA A 328 7.64 -14.83 7.93
N ALA A 329 7.92 -15.36 6.75
CA ALA A 329 9.23 -15.92 6.42
C ALA A 329 9.61 -15.57 4.97
N ARG A 330 10.89 -15.30 4.71
CA ARG A 330 11.43 -15.21 3.36
C ARG A 330 11.65 -16.61 2.84
N LEU A 331 10.74 -17.04 1.98
CA LEU A 331 10.63 -18.44 1.57
C LEU A 331 11.92 -18.98 0.93
N PHE A 332 12.56 -18.17 0.10
CA PHE A 332 13.72 -18.57 -0.69
C PHE A 332 15.06 -18.18 -0.04
N GLU A 333 15.08 -17.71 1.20
CA GLU A 333 16.28 -17.69 2.05
C GLU A 333 16.57 -19.08 2.63
N ASN A 334 15.58 -19.99 2.67
CA ASN A 334 15.76 -21.38 3.03
C ASN A 334 16.57 -22.13 1.94
N GLU A 335 17.68 -22.74 2.30
CA GLU A 335 18.60 -23.40 1.35
C GLU A 335 17.91 -24.51 0.52
N ALA A 336 17.00 -25.29 1.13
CA ALA A 336 16.27 -26.33 0.41
C ALA A 336 15.25 -25.78 -0.60
N MET A 337 14.74 -24.57 -0.37
CA MET A 337 13.85 -23.87 -1.30
C MET A 337 14.66 -23.16 -2.38
N LYS A 338 15.77 -22.54 -1.99
CA LYS A 338 16.70 -21.86 -2.89
C LYS A 338 17.32 -22.79 -3.94
N ALA A 339 17.71 -23.99 -3.54
CA ALA A 339 18.25 -24.99 -4.47
C ALA A 339 17.27 -25.37 -5.60
N LYS A 340 15.95 -25.27 -5.37
CA LYS A 340 14.95 -25.55 -6.40
C LYS A 340 14.88 -24.46 -7.47
N LEU A 341 15.28 -23.24 -7.16
CA LEU A 341 15.30 -22.12 -8.12
C LEU A 341 16.28 -22.32 -9.29
N GLU A 342 17.23 -23.29 -9.17
CA GLU A 342 18.14 -23.65 -10.26
C GLU A 342 17.41 -24.27 -11.47
N TYR A 343 16.21 -24.84 -11.27
CA TYR A 343 15.46 -25.56 -12.31
C TYR A 343 13.94 -25.31 -12.32
N MET A 344 13.42 -24.49 -11.41
CA MET A 344 11.98 -24.17 -11.32
C MET A 344 11.78 -22.69 -10.98
N TYR A 345 10.71 -22.09 -11.48
CA TYR A 345 10.28 -20.76 -11.05
C TYR A 345 9.62 -20.77 -9.67
N PRO A 346 9.60 -19.64 -8.95
CA PRO A 346 9.02 -19.56 -7.61
C PRO A 346 7.59 -20.08 -7.48
N GLY A 347 6.72 -19.74 -8.43
CA GLY A 347 5.34 -20.21 -8.45
C GLY A 347 5.21 -21.70 -8.76
N GLU A 348 6.05 -22.24 -9.64
CA GLU A 348 6.10 -23.67 -9.93
C GLU A 348 6.51 -24.48 -8.69
N ILE A 349 7.49 -23.99 -7.91
CA ILE A 349 7.91 -24.62 -6.67
C ILE A 349 6.72 -24.74 -5.71
N LEU A 350 5.96 -23.66 -5.54
CA LEU A 350 4.81 -23.63 -4.64
C LEU A 350 3.65 -24.48 -5.14
N LEU A 351 3.43 -24.53 -6.47
CA LEU A 351 2.40 -25.36 -7.07
C LEU A 351 2.65 -26.85 -6.82
N ASN A 352 3.92 -27.27 -6.79
CA ASN A 352 4.35 -28.66 -6.61
C ASN A 352 4.58 -29.05 -5.13
N MET A 353 4.24 -28.18 -4.18
CA MET A 353 4.41 -28.45 -2.75
C MET A 353 3.09 -28.25 -2.00
N SER A 354 2.79 -29.17 -1.10
CA SER A 354 1.72 -28.94 -0.14
C SER A 354 2.13 -27.87 0.89
N GLN A 355 1.14 -27.19 1.46
CA GLN A 355 1.39 -26.21 2.52
C GLN A 355 2.20 -26.78 3.68
N LYS A 356 1.92 -28.04 4.06
CA LYS A 356 2.63 -28.72 5.13
C LYS A 356 4.11 -28.87 4.80
N GLU A 357 4.45 -29.28 3.58
CA GLU A 357 5.84 -29.39 3.14
C GLU A 357 6.57 -28.06 3.12
N VAL A 358 5.88 -26.95 2.75
CA VAL A 358 6.46 -25.60 2.81
C VAL A 358 6.77 -25.24 4.27
N LEU A 359 5.80 -25.43 5.18
CA LEU A 359 5.98 -25.11 6.61
C LEU A 359 7.06 -26.00 7.27
N ASP A 360 7.04 -27.31 7.01
CA ASP A 360 8.05 -28.23 7.56
C ASP A 360 9.48 -27.81 7.16
N LYS A 361 9.68 -27.35 5.92
CA LYS A 361 10.98 -26.85 5.47
C LYS A 361 11.36 -25.51 6.11
N LEU A 362 10.40 -24.59 6.27
CA LEU A 362 10.65 -23.30 6.92
C LEU A 362 10.98 -23.46 8.41
N LEU A 363 10.32 -24.39 9.10
CA LEU A 363 10.54 -24.62 10.54
C LEU A 363 11.83 -25.41 10.81
N ALA A 364 12.19 -26.35 9.92
CA ALA A 364 13.43 -27.14 10.05
C ALA A 364 14.72 -26.31 9.87
N SER A 365 14.65 -25.09 9.35
CA SER A 365 15.81 -24.20 9.20
C SER A 365 16.00 -23.23 10.38
N ASN A 366 15.08 -23.23 11.36
CA ASN A 366 15.15 -22.37 12.55
C ASN A 366 15.64 -23.13 13.81
N ASP A 367 15.95 -24.41 13.68
CA ASP A 367 16.65 -25.24 14.68
C ASP A 367 18.15 -25.41 14.27
#